data_ea4fdedcd871b105fe32cc3b83711d30
#
_entry.id   ea4fdedcd871b105fe32cc3b83711d30
#
_cell.length_a   1.000
_cell.length_b   1.000
_cell.length_c   1.000
_cell.angle_alpha   90.00
_cell.angle_beta   90.00
_cell.angle_gamma   90.00
#
_symmetry.space_group_name_H-M   'P 1'
#
loop_
_entity.id
_entity.type
_entity.pdbx_description
1 polymer ?
#
loop_
_entity_poly.entity_id
_entity_poly.type
_entity_poly.pdbx_seq_one_letter_code
_entity_poly.pdbx_strand_id
1 'polypeptide(L)'
;MNTTDDSYCVGKEPCPRCQENGNDSSGDNLARYSDGHGYCFACEHYEKGNGTTQSKAEVVGDWSPWTGTIVDLPHRRIPDDVCRLYNYRMVRSGTDVYEIANYYDKEGGLKAQHVRGKDKKFAWKGDTKNLPMFGQNLWKNKGGRRILVTEGEIDCLTMSSVLNKKYPVVSLPNGVASAAKSFRENYEFLNAYDEVIIMFDNDDAGKEAAAKCAEILTPGKTKIVNGLTYKDPNECLMNNDGASLIKAFWEAQVYKPDGILHASEITSTINADNKGEVWDYPFPQLTDFLIGQRSGELVMWTSGTGSGKSTLVRELVNHHLENNRTVGMLMLEESPEETLDDLISLRINKPIRKIKAMAALDNLRKQLGKSSCLAEGFASLTEEEYQEARSEIADTNLFIYDSHGCYDYKNLLSRIEYMAVSLGCKVIILDHITAAVIAMMDSYNNDSYAGERLVIDELMKSLRQLVERTGVHIDVISQLRKTQGRQYEEGGRIGLQDLRGSGSLGTVPNLVVALERDRQAPDPETAHTSVIRVLKNRFTGNVGVASALRYDQVSGRMHEVEFAVDNDGNITFGGPYVETSI
;
A
#
# COMPACT_ATOMS: atom_id res chain seq x y z
N MET A 1 -20.49 -0.85 -22.29
CA MET A 1 -20.44 -1.88 -23.36
C MET A 1 -19.91 -3.14 -22.72
N ASN A 2 -20.72 -4.18 -22.63
CA ASN A 2 -20.34 -5.46 -22.05
C ASN A 2 -19.34 -6.16 -22.98
N THR A 3 -18.09 -6.28 -22.56
CA THR A 3 -17.13 -7.22 -23.14
C THR A 3 -17.07 -8.45 -22.24
N THR A 4 -17.78 -9.50 -22.63
CA THR A 4 -17.58 -10.83 -22.09
C THR A 4 -16.24 -11.32 -22.61
N ASP A 5 -15.26 -11.39 -21.73
CA ASP A 5 -13.89 -11.85 -21.99
C ASP A 5 -13.84 -13.38 -21.92
N ASP A 6 -14.27 -14.03 -23.02
CA ASP A 6 -14.23 -15.50 -23.16
C ASP A 6 -13.13 -15.97 -24.12
N SER A 7 -12.09 -15.18 -24.37
CA SER A 7 -10.98 -15.61 -25.20
C SER A 7 -9.96 -16.44 -24.41
N TYR A 8 -9.57 -17.60 -24.94
CA TYR A 8 -8.58 -18.49 -24.33
C TYR A 8 -7.35 -18.65 -25.23
N CYS A 9 -6.18 -18.89 -24.65
CA CYS A 9 -4.94 -19.10 -25.39
C CYS A 9 -5.02 -20.41 -26.19
N VAL A 10 -4.85 -20.32 -27.52
CA VAL A 10 -4.91 -21.46 -28.46
C VAL A 10 -3.54 -21.99 -28.83
N GLY A 11 -2.47 -21.23 -28.59
CA GLY A 11 -1.10 -21.63 -28.88
C GLY A 11 -0.10 -20.54 -28.51
N LYS A 12 1.17 -20.86 -28.64
CA LYS A 12 2.28 -19.92 -28.50
C LYS A 12 3.12 -19.95 -29.75
N GLU A 13 3.66 -18.81 -30.14
CA GLU A 13 4.48 -18.63 -31.33
C GLU A 13 5.58 -17.57 -31.10
N PRO A 14 6.59 -17.46 -31.97
CA PRO A 14 7.62 -16.47 -31.82
C PRO A 14 7.06 -15.05 -31.84
N CYS A 15 7.48 -14.20 -30.88
CA CYS A 15 7.12 -12.81 -30.87
C CYS A 15 7.99 -12.02 -31.85
N PRO A 16 7.44 -11.34 -32.86
CA PRO A 16 8.23 -10.58 -33.83
C PRO A 16 9.15 -9.55 -33.18
N ARG A 17 8.63 -8.82 -32.20
CA ARG A 17 9.39 -7.77 -31.47
C ARG A 17 10.49 -8.32 -30.59
N CYS A 18 10.28 -9.51 -29.98
CA CYS A 18 11.32 -10.16 -29.20
C CYS A 18 12.39 -10.79 -30.08
N GLN A 19 12.02 -11.32 -31.27
CA GLN A 19 12.97 -11.86 -32.24
C GLN A 19 13.90 -10.78 -32.78
N GLU A 20 13.39 -9.61 -33.15
CA GLU A 20 14.19 -8.47 -33.60
C GLU A 20 15.23 -8.03 -32.55
N ASN A 21 14.90 -8.17 -31.26
CA ASN A 21 15.78 -7.81 -30.15
C ASN A 21 16.62 -9.00 -29.61
N GLY A 22 16.56 -10.18 -30.23
CA GLY A 22 17.28 -11.36 -29.80
C GLY A 22 16.80 -11.99 -28.49
N ASN A 23 15.59 -11.65 -28.02
CA ASN A 23 15.06 -12.02 -26.71
C ASN A 23 14.01 -13.15 -26.75
N ASP A 24 13.85 -13.83 -27.88
CA ASP A 24 12.94 -14.98 -28.05
C ASP A 24 13.70 -16.22 -28.50
N SER A 25 14.52 -16.77 -27.60
CA SER A 25 15.34 -17.95 -27.88
C SER A 25 14.52 -19.26 -27.90
N SER A 26 13.38 -19.30 -27.23
CA SER A 26 12.46 -20.45 -27.19
C SER A 26 11.45 -20.44 -28.33
N GLY A 27 11.23 -19.29 -28.98
CA GLY A 27 10.27 -19.14 -30.08
C GLY A 27 8.80 -19.24 -29.63
N ASP A 28 8.48 -18.94 -28.37
CA ASP A 28 7.15 -19.13 -27.77
C ASP A 28 6.67 -17.95 -26.90
N ASN A 29 7.24 -16.76 -27.10
CA ASN A 29 6.94 -15.59 -26.26
C ASN A 29 5.58 -14.93 -26.57
N LEU A 30 4.99 -15.16 -27.75
CA LEU A 30 3.68 -14.61 -28.14
C LEU A 30 2.57 -15.63 -27.92
N ALA A 31 1.69 -15.39 -26.96
CA ALA A 31 0.48 -16.18 -26.78
C ALA A 31 -0.59 -15.76 -27.79
N ARG A 32 -1.11 -16.71 -28.58
CA ARG A 32 -2.21 -16.51 -29.52
C ARG A 32 -3.52 -16.93 -28.90
N TYR A 33 -4.55 -16.10 -29.02
CA TYR A 33 -5.86 -16.32 -28.40
C TYR A 33 -6.94 -16.72 -29.43
N SER A 34 -8.04 -17.31 -28.94
CA SER A 34 -9.10 -17.87 -29.77
C SER A 34 -9.86 -16.86 -30.64
N ASP A 35 -9.82 -15.60 -30.31
CA ASP A 35 -10.36 -14.46 -31.08
C ASP A 35 -9.34 -13.89 -32.08
N GLY A 36 -8.18 -14.51 -32.18
CA GLY A 36 -7.11 -14.16 -33.09
C GLY A 36 -6.15 -13.09 -32.55
N HIS A 37 -6.40 -12.50 -31.38
CA HIS A 37 -5.43 -11.57 -30.81
C HIS A 37 -4.17 -12.29 -30.30
N GLY A 38 -3.03 -11.58 -30.30
CA GLY A 38 -1.78 -12.06 -29.74
C GLY A 38 -1.26 -11.15 -28.65
N TYR A 39 -0.72 -11.73 -27.57
CA TYR A 39 -0.07 -10.97 -26.51
C TYR A 39 1.25 -11.61 -26.08
N CYS A 40 2.30 -10.80 -26.06
CA CYS A 40 3.63 -11.22 -25.59
C CYS A 40 3.85 -10.74 -24.16
N PHE A 41 3.99 -11.67 -23.22
CA PHE A 41 4.24 -11.36 -21.82
C PHE A 41 5.66 -10.89 -21.52
N ALA A 42 6.60 -11.03 -22.47
CA ALA A 42 7.98 -10.61 -22.29
C ALA A 42 8.23 -9.15 -22.71
N CYS A 43 7.57 -8.65 -23.77
CA CYS A 43 7.78 -7.29 -24.29
C CYS A 43 6.47 -6.49 -24.45
N GLU A 44 5.35 -7.01 -23.93
CA GLU A 44 4.01 -6.42 -23.98
C GLU A 44 3.50 -6.09 -25.39
N HIS A 45 4.08 -6.75 -26.41
CA HIS A 45 3.62 -6.60 -27.77
C HIS A 45 2.20 -7.17 -27.91
N TYR A 46 1.27 -6.38 -28.45
CA TYR A 46 -0.11 -6.75 -28.66
C TYR A 46 -0.47 -6.72 -30.15
N GLU A 47 -1.08 -7.78 -30.63
CA GLU A 47 -1.66 -7.88 -31.96
C GLU A 47 -3.18 -7.99 -31.87
N LYS A 48 -3.89 -7.11 -32.57
CA LYS A 48 -5.35 -7.09 -32.56
C LYS A 48 -5.94 -8.28 -33.31
N GLY A 49 -6.84 -9.00 -32.66
CA GLY A 49 -7.59 -10.10 -33.27
C GLY A 49 -8.56 -9.62 -34.35
N ASN A 50 -8.84 -10.47 -35.30
CA ASN A 50 -9.79 -10.23 -36.40
C ASN A 50 -11.25 -10.54 -36.03
N GLY A 51 -11.54 -10.85 -34.77
CA GLY A 51 -12.89 -11.05 -34.23
C GLY A 51 -13.59 -12.34 -34.66
N THR A 52 -12.89 -13.24 -35.33
CA THR A 52 -13.40 -14.59 -35.62
C THR A 52 -13.01 -15.52 -34.48
N THR A 53 -13.91 -15.76 -33.56
CA THR A 53 -13.78 -16.83 -32.56
C THR A 53 -13.67 -18.16 -33.28
N GLN A 54 -12.49 -18.75 -33.31
CA GLN A 54 -12.38 -20.17 -33.65
C GLN A 54 -13.00 -20.94 -32.49
N SER A 55 -14.24 -21.40 -32.68
CA SER A 55 -14.81 -22.37 -31.77
C SER A 55 -13.90 -23.61 -31.78
N LYS A 56 -13.39 -23.99 -30.60
CA LYS A 56 -12.84 -25.33 -30.44
C LYS A 56 -13.93 -26.29 -30.89
N ALA A 57 -13.73 -26.97 -32.01
CA ALA A 57 -14.55 -28.08 -32.35
C ALA A 57 -14.53 -29.04 -31.15
N GLU A 58 -15.68 -29.29 -30.56
CA GLU A 58 -15.85 -30.36 -29.58
C GLU A 58 -15.48 -31.64 -30.27
N VAL A 59 -14.25 -32.11 -30.10
CA VAL A 59 -13.90 -33.48 -30.33
C VAL A 59 -14.49 -34.24 -29.14
N VAL A 60 -15.80 -34.47 -29.18
CA VAL A 60 -16.44 -35.56 -28.45
C VAL A 60 -16.07 -36.86 -29.23
N GLY A 61 -14.78 -37.18 -29.18
CA GLY A 61 -14.32 -38.51 -29.56
C GLY A 61 -14.70 -39.44 -28.42
N ASP A 62 -15.31 -40.55 -28.77
CA ASP A 62 -15.56 -41.69 -27.87
C ASP A 62 -14.24 -42.10 -27.21
N TRP A 63 -13.97 -41.56 -26.00
CA TRP A 63 -12.76 -41.89 -25.28
C TRP A 63 -12.93 -43.21 -24.55
N SER A 64 -11.99 -44.13 -24.72
CA SER A 64 -11.99 -45.39 -24.00
C SER A 64 -11.26 -45.23 -22.66
N PRO A 65 -11.94 -45.50 -21.53
CA PRO A 65 -11.29 -45.46 -20.23
C PRO A 65 -10.18 -46.52 -20.14
N TRP A 66 -9.08 -46.15 -19.54
CA TRP A 66 -8.06 -47.13 -19.19
C TRP A 66 -8.57 -48.00 -18.04
N THR A 67 -8.51 -49.30 -18.24
CA THR A 67 -8.84 -50.33 -17.25
C THR A 67 -7.54 -50.82 -16.63
N GLY A 68 -7.39 -50.66 -15.32
CA GLY A 68 -6.21 -51.11 -14.59
C GLY A 68 -6.58 -51.99 -13.42
N THR A 69 -5.58 -52.50 -12.73
CA THR A 69 -5.73 -53.28 -11.50
C THR A 69 -5.65 -52.37 -10.27
N ILE A 70 -6.43 -52.73 -9.26
CA ILE A 70 -6.31 -52.08 -7.95
C ILE A 70 -5.26 -52.88 -7.17
N VAL A 71 -4.23 -52.17 -6.71
CA VAL A 71 -3.12 -52.73 -5.93
C VAL A 71 -2.74 -51.74 -4.83
N ASP A 72 -2.02 -52.22 -3.84
CA ASP A 72 -1.37 -51.34 -2.89
C ASP A 72 -0.29 -50.46 -3.56
N LEU A 73 0.00 -49.34 -2.92
CA LEU A 73 1.10 -48.44 -3.32
C LEU A 73 2.20 -48.46 -2.25
N PRO A 74 3.03 -49.51 -2.19
CA PRO A 74 3.95 -49.70 -1.06
C PRO A 74 5.01 -48.57 -0.99
N HIS A 75 5.39 -48.02 -2.12
CA HIS A 75 6.29 -46.88 -2.22
C HIS A 75 5.66 -45.57 -1.69
N ARG A 76 4.35 -45.55 -1.44
CA ARG A 76 3.57 -44.46 -0.83
C ARG A 76 2.97 -44.85 0.52
N ARG A 77 3.13 -46.10 0.94
CA ARG A 77 2.50 -46.69 2.14
C ARG A 77 0.97 -46.57 2.14
N ILE A 78 0.37 -46.67 0.97
CA ILE A 78 -1.09 -46.62 0.81
C ILE A 78 -1.57 -48.06 0.51
N PRO A 79 -2.44 -48.63 1.36
CA PRO A 79 -2.93 -50.01 1.20
C PRO A 79 -4.00 -50.12 0.09
N ASP A 80 -4.17 -51.34 -0.45
CA ASP A 80 -5.08 -51.63 -1.56
C ASP A 80 -6.55 -51.35 -1.23
N ASP A 81 -6.95 -51.48 0.02
CA ASP A 81 -8.34 -51.24 0.44
C ASP A 81 -8.73 -49.76 0.32
N VAL A 82 -7.77 -48.81 0.49
CA VAL A 82 -7.96 -47.37 0.22
C VAL A 82 -8.01 -47.13 -1.28
N CYS A 83 -7.10 -47.73 -2.04
CA CYS A 83 -7.13 -47.66 -3.52
C CYS A 83 -8.46 -48.22 -4.09
N ARG A 84 -8.99 -49.28 -3.48
CA ARG A 84 -10.28 -49.87 -3.82
C ARG A 84 -11.45 -48.95 -3.53
N LEU A 85 -11.43 -48.29 -2.36
CA LEU A 85 -12.46 -47.32 -1.98
C LEU A 85 -12.59 -46.18 -3.00
N TYR A 86 -11.45 -45.60 -3.41
CA TYR A 86 -11.41 -44.49 -4.36
C TYR A 86 -11.36 -44.91 -5.83
N ASN A 87 -11.36 -46.22 -6.10
CA ASN A 87 -11.16 -46.77 -7.44
C ASN A 87 -9.90 -46.23 -8.12
N TYR A 88 -8.82 -46.10 -7.35
CA TYR A 88 -7.49 -45.71 -7.83
C TYR A 88 -6.80 -46.96 -8.41
N ARG A 89 -6.27 -46.84 -9.62
CA ARG A 89 -5.82 -48.01 -10.39
C ARG A 89 -4.41 -47.82 -10.90
N MET A 90 -3.75 -48.95 -11.14
CA MET A 90 -2.47 -49.00 -11.87
C MET A 90 -2.64 -49.73 -13.20
N VAL A 91 -2.02 -49.18 -14.26
CA VAL A 91 -1.97 -49.75 -15.59
C VAL A 91 -0.53 -49.93 -16.03
N ARG A 92 -0.22 -51.09 -16.59
CA ARG A 92 1.07 -51.32 -17.27
C ARG A 92 0.87 -51.22 -18.77
N SER A 93 1.70 -50.42 -19.43
CA SER A 93 1.73 -50.31 -20.89
C SER A 93 3.18 -50.46 -21.35
N GLY A 94 3.52 -51.63 -21.86
CA GLY A 94 4.93 -52.00 -22.12
C GLY A 94 5.74 -52.06 -20.82
N THR A 95 6.81 -51.30 -20.77
CA THR A 95 7.68 -51.16 -19.58
C THR A 95 7.21 -50.10 -18.58
N ASP A 96 6.24 -49.28 -19.00
CA ASP A 96 5.80 -48.14 -18.20
C ASP A 96 4.60 -48.47 -17.30
N VAL A 97 4.60 -47.89 -16.13
CA VAL A 97 3.54 -47.99 -15.13
C VAL A 97 2.87 -46.63 -14.95
N TYR A 98 1.55 -46.66 -15.03
CA TYR A 98 0.72 -45.47 -14.87
C TYR A 98 -0.23 -45.61 -13.68
N GLU A 99 -0.38 -44.58 -12.91
CA GLU A 99 -1.36 -44.46 -11.83
C GLU A 99 -2.59 -43.69 -12.38
N ILE A 100 -3.80 -44.14 -12.06
CA ILE A 100 -5.05 -43.60 -12.60
C ILE A 100 -6.00 -43.22 -11.47
N ALA A 101 -6.29 -41.94 -11.37
CA ALA A 101 -7.36 -41.40 -10.53
C ALA A 101 -8.63 -41.25 -11.38
N ASN A 102 -9.72 -41.87 -10.94
CA ASN A 102 -11.00 -41.85 -11.62
C ASN A 102 -11.91 -40.76 -11.06
N TYR A 103 -12.45 -39.91 -11.92
CA TYR A 103 -13.38 -38.83 -11.58
C TYR A 103 -14.77 -39.16 -12.11
N TYR A 104 -15.79 -39.01 -11.25
CA TYR A 104 -17.16 -39.40 -11.55
C TYR A 104 -18.07 -38.17 -11.54
N ASP A 105 -19.05 -38.14 -12.45
CA ASP A 105 -20.10 -37.14 -12.48
C ASP A 105 -21.07 -37.25 -11.27
N LYS A 106 -22.05 -36.35 -11.23
CA LYS A 106 -23.08 -36.34 -10.19
C LYS A 106 -23.98 -37.58 -10.23
N GLU A 107 -24.13 -38.20 -11.37
CA GLU A 107 -24.92 -39.40 -11.60
C GLU A 107 -24.16 -40.69 -11.24
N GLY A 108 -22.83 -40.64 -11.15
CA GLY A 108 -21.95 -41.77 -10.84
C GLY A 108 -21.30 -42.36 -12.08
N GLY A 109 -21.46 -41.73 -13.24
CA GLY A 109 -20.77 -42.08 -14.47
C GLY A 109 -19.30 -41.67 -14.43
N LEU A 110 -18.41 -42.46 -15.06
CA LEU A 110 -16.99 -42.09 -15.17
C LEU A 110 -16.84 -40.91 -16.14
N LYS A 111 -16.46 -39.75 -15.64
CA LYS A 111 -16.35 -38.51 -16.38
C LYS A 111 -14.96 -38.29 -16.97
N ALA A 112 -13.91 -38.51 -16.18
CA ALA A 112 -12.54 -38.33 -16.59
C ALA A 112 -11.59 -39.22 -15.80
N GLN A 113 -10.38 -39.37 -16.32
CA GLN A 113 -9.26 -40.03 -15.64
C GLN A 113 -8.05 -39.10 -15.63
N HIS A 114 -7.48 -38.90 -14.45
CA HIS A 114 -6.18 -38.25 -14.28
C HIS A 114 -5.11 -39.33 -14.25
N VAL A 115 -4.22 -39.30 -15.22
CA VAL A 115 -3.20 -40.33 -15.44
C VAL A 115 -1.85 -39.76 -15.04
N ARG A 116 -1.19 -40.40 -14.08
CA ARG A 116 0.15 -40.08 -13.64
C ARG A 116 1.14 -41.09 -14.18
N GLY A 117 2.08 -40.65 -14.99
CA GLY A 117 3.17 -41.45 -15.51
C GLY A 117 4.47 -41.27 -14.73
N LYS A 118 5.54 -41.87 -15.25
CA LYS A 118 6.89 -41.75 -14.75
C LYS A 118 7.33 -40.25 -14.77
N ASP A 119 8.19 -39.87 -13.84
CA ASP A 119 8.75 -38.51 -13.71
C ASP A 119 7.71 -37.40 -13.54
N LYS A 120 6.57 -37.71 -12.85
CA LYS A 120 5.46 -36.78 -12.60
C LYS A 120 4.84 -36.17 -13.87
N LYS A 121 4.85 -36.93 -14.99
CA LYS A 121 4.09 -36.54 -16.18
C LYS A 121 2.62 -36.83 -15.97
N PHE A 122 1.79 -35.79 -16.11
CA PHE A 122 0.33 -35.92 -15.94
C PHE A 122 -0.40 -35.75 -17.26
N ALA A 123 -1.48 -36.48 -17.42
CA ALA A 123 -2.36 -36.37 -18.57
C ALA A 123 -3.83 -36.61 -18.16
N TRP A 124 -4.74 -35.89 -18.80
CA TRP A 124 -6.18 -36.12 -18.65
C TRP A 124 -6.74 -36.91 -19.79
N LYS A 125 -7.71 -37.77 -19.48
CA LYS A 125 -8.55 -38.50 -20.46
C LYS A 125 -10.02 -38.25 -20.09
N GLY A 126 -10.90 -38.05 -21.07
CA GLY A 126 -12.31 -37.79 -20.87
C GLY A 126 -12.67 -36.30 -20.76
N ASP A 127 -13.83 -35.99 -20.22
CA ASP A 127 -14.34 -34.63 -20.06
C ASP A 127 -13.81 -33.97 -18.80
N THR A 128 -12.98 -32.96 -18.98
CA THR A 128 -12.35 -32.20 -17.89
C THR A 128 -13.08 -30.89 -17.51
N LYS A 129 -14.23 -30.59 -18.15
CA LYS A 129 -15.03 -29.40 -17.81
C LYS A 129 -15.78 -29.65 -16.49
N ASN A 130 -15.72 -28.66 -15.59
CA ASN A 130 -16.42 -28.68 -14.29
C ASN A 130 -16.23 -30.02 -13.56
N LEU A 131 -14.97 -30.40 -13.35
CA LEU A 131 -14.64 -31.65 -12.66
C LEU A 131 -15.07 -31.56 -11.18
N PRO A 132 -15.76 -32.63 -10.68
CA PRO A 132 -15.93 -32.75 -9.23
C PRO A 132 -14.57 -32.99 -8.57
N MET A 133 -14.51 -32.84 -7.27
CA MET A 133 -13.30 -33.19 -6.52
C MET A 133 -13.06 -34.71 -6.58
N PHE A 134 -11.80 -35.11 -6.53
CA PHE A 134 -11.47 -36.55 -6.47
C PHE A 134 -12.06 -37.16 -5.19
N GLY A 135 -12.74 -38.28 -5.34
CA GLY A 135 -13.42 -38.95 -4.24
C GLY A 135 -14.78 -38.38 -3.84
N GLN A 136 -15.23 -37.26 -4.45
CA GLN A 136 -16.52 -36.61 -4.12
C GLN A 136 -17.72 -37.58 -4.27
N ASN A 137 -17.68 -38.48 -5.24
CA ASN A 137 -18.73 -39.48 -5.48
C ASN A 137 -18.96 -40.42 -4.29
N LEU A 138 -17.96 -40.62 -3.42
CA LEU A 138 -18.06 -41.49 -2.23
C LEU A 138 -18.92 -40.86 -1.13
N TRP A 139 -19.01 -39.54 -1.14
CA TRP A 139 -19.60 -38.74 -0.07
C TRP A 139 -20.84 -37.95 -0.52
N LYS A 140 -21.42 -38.36 -1.68
CA LYS A 140 -22.64 -37.76 -2.20
C LYS A 140 -23.75 -37.77 -1.15
N ASN A 141 -24.48 -36.67 -1.07
CA ASN A 141 -25.71 -36.50 -0.25
C ASN A 141 -25.57 -36.80 1.25
N LYS A 142 -24.35 -36.90 1.76
CA LYS A 142 -24.19 -37.26 3.15
C LYS A 142 -24.14 -36.03 4.05
N GLY A 143 -23.64 -34.87 3.55
CA GLY A 143 -23.34 -33.78 4.46
C GLY A 143 -22.74 -34.33 5.77
N GLY A 144 -22.35 -33.56 6.66
CA GLY A 144 -21.83 -34.10 7.92
C GLY A 144 -21.00 -33.08 8.67
N ARG A 145 -20.42 -33.54 9.78
CA ARG A 145 -19.68 -32.62 10.64
C ARG A 145 -18.40 -32.09 9.97
N ARG A 146 -17.64 -32.96 9.28
CA ARG A 146 -16.32 -32.57 8.74
C ARG A 146 -16.03 -33.20 7.41
N ILE A 147 -15.39 -32.44 6.51
CA ILE A 147 -14.76 -32.93 5.28
C ILE A 147 -13.34 -32.38 5.21
N LEU A 148 -12.41 -33.19 4.71
CA LEU A 148 -11.03 -32.78 4.46
C LEU A 148 -10.80 -32.62 2.95
N VAL A 149 -10.20 -31.52 2.55
CA VAL A 149 -9.77 -31.22 1.18
C VAL A 149 -8.25 -31.17 1.14
N THR A 150 -7.63 -32.04 0.34
CA THR A 150 -6.18 -32.08 0.10
C THR A 150 -5.85 -31.51 -1.28
N GLU A 151 -4.58 -31.25 -1.55
CA GLU A 151 -4.14 -30.72 -2.82
C GLU A 151 -4.22 -31.79 -3.93
N GLY A 152 -3.63 -32.95 -3.70
CA GLY A 152 -3.50 -34.02 -4.69
C GLY A 152 -4.22 -35.31 -4.30
N GLU A 153 -4.40 -36.18 -5.30
CA GLU A 153 -5.07 -37.49 -5.12
C GLU A 153 -4.30 -38.39 -4.16
N ILE A 154 -2.97 -38.38 -4.21
CA ILE A 154 -2.12 -39.19 -3.32
C ILE A 154 -2.30 -38.76 -1.86
N ASP A 155 -2.40 -37.45 -1.59
CA ASP A 155 -2.64 -36.92 -0.26
C ASP A 155 -4.06 -37.23 0.23
N CYS A 156 -5.03 -37.25 -0.66
CA CYS A 156 -6.38 -37.72 -0.39
C CYS A 156 -6.39 -39.20 0.06
N LEU A 157 -5.73 -40.06 -0.69
CA LEU A 157 -5.59 -41.49 -0.33
C LEU A 157 -4.83 -41.65 0.98
N THR A 158 -3.76 -40.90 1.18
CA THR A 158 -2.96 -40.89 2.42
C THR A 158 -3.82 -40.53 3.62
N MET A 159 -4.53 -39.42 3.56
CA MET A 159 -5.38 -38.97 4.67
C MET A 159 -6.55 -39.91 4.91
N SER A 160 -7.14 -40.48 3.86
CA SER A 160 -8.17 -41.49 4.01
C SER A 160 -7.65 -42.76 4.71
N SER A 161 -6.43 -43.17 4.43
CA SER A 161 -5.75 -44.29 5.10
C SER A 161 -5.52 -43.97 6.58
N VAL A 162 -4.88 -42.81 6.87
CA VAL A 162 -4.52 -42.35 8.22
C VAL A 162 -5.77 -42.18 9.10
N LEU A 163 -6.87 -41.68 8.52
CA LEU A 163 -8.15 -41.51 9.20
C LEU A 163 -9.02 -42.80 9.20
N ASN A 164 -8.44 -43.94 8.81
CA ASN A 164 -9.12 -45.24 8.75
C ASN A 164 -10.44 -45.20 7.96
N LYS A 165 -10.51 -44.42 6.88
CA LYS A 165 -11.66 -44.26 5.98
C LYS A 165 -12.96 -43.81 6.68
N LYS A 166 -12.85 -43.25 7.88
CA LYS A 166 -14.01 -42.84 8.71
C LYS A 166 -14.54 -41.45 8.36
N TYR A 167 -13.73 -40.60 7.76
CA TYR A 167 -14.06 -39.21 7.46
C TYR A 167 -14.03 -38.96 5.96
N PRO A 168 -14.90 -38.09 5.43
CA PRO A 168 -14.83 -37.63 4.06
C PRO A 168 -13.49 -36.95 3.77
N VAL A 169 -12.78 -37.48 2.77
CA VAL A 169 -11.55 -36.86 2.24
C VAL A 169 -11.70 -36.74 0.73
N VAL A 170 -11.41 -35.59 0.18
CA VAL A 170 -11.42 -35.28 -1.25
C VAL A 170 -10.18 -34.50 -1.63
N SER A 171 -9.84 -34.44 -2.91
CA SER A 171 -8.78 -33.56 -3.38
C SER A 171 -9.16 -32.70 -4.56
N LEU A 172 -8.37 -31.65 -4.79
CA LEU A 172 -8.47 -30.79 -5.97
C LEU A 172 -8.19 -31.60 -7.24
N PRO A 173 -8.90 -31.34 -8.36
CA PRO A 173 -8.63 -32.03 -9.61
C PRO A 173 -7.37 -31.51 -10.34
N ASN A 174 -7.03 -30.24 -10.19
CA ASN A 174 -5.96 -29.58 -10.96
C ASN A 174 -4.96 -28.80 -10.07
N GLY A 175 -4.78 -29.22 -8.81
CA GLY A 175 -3.86 -28.59 -7.87
C GLY A 175 -4.22 -27.14 -7.51
N VAL A 176 -3.30 -26.47 -6.79
CA VAL A 176 -3.54 -25.16 -6.16
C VAL A 176 -3.80 -24.01 -7.14
N ALA A 177 -3.24 -24.05 -8.36
CA ALA A 177 -3.43 -22.98 -9.34
C ALA A 177 -4.92 -22.76 -9.72
N SER A 178 -5.74 -23.82 -9.64
CA SER A 178 -7.18 -23.75 -9.92
C SER A 178 -8.06 -23.99 -8.69
N ALA A 179 -7.48 -23.99 -7.49
CA ALA A 179 -8.18 -24.34 -6.25
C ALA A 179 -9.43 -23.49 -6.02
N ALA A 180 -9.31 -22.18 -6.13
CA ALA A 180 -10.44 -21.26 -5.95
C ALA A 180 -11.58 -21.51 -6.95
N LYS A 181 -11.27 -21.85 -8.20
CA LYS A 181 -12.27 -22.25 -9.21
C LYS A 181 -12.95 -23.54 -8.80
N SER A 182 -12.18 -24.54 -8.41
CA SER A 182 -12.71 -25.85 -7.97
C SER A 182 -13.62 -25.71 -6.75
N PHE A 183 -13.30 -24.83 -5.80
CA PHE A 183 -14.15 -24.55 -4.64
C PHE A 183 -15.47 -23.88 -5.04
N ARG A 184 -15.46 -22.91 -5.97
CA ARG A 184 -16.70 -22.30 -6.48
C ARG A 184 -17.60 -23.31 -7.21
N GLU A 185 -17.03 -24.14 -8.07
CA GLU A 185 -17.76 -25.16 -8.84
C GLU A 185 -18.36 -26.26 -7.93
N ASN A 186 -17.73 -26.53 -6.79
CA ASN A 186 -18.18 -27.54 -5.82
C ASN A 186 -18.69 -26.91 -4.51
N TYR A 187 -19.11 -25.63 -4.54
CA TYR A 187 -19.54 -24.89 -3.36
C TYR A 187 -20.65 -25.60 -2.58
N GLU A 188 -21.73 -26.00 -3.24
CA GLU A 188 -22.86 -26.67 -2.59
C GLU A 188 -22.46 -27.95 -1.88
N PHE A 189 -21.59 -28.75 -2.48
CA PHE A 189 -21.08 -30.00 -1.90
C PHE A 189 -20.25 -29.72 -0.64
N LEU A 190 -19.31 -28.80 -0.71
CA LEU A 190 -18.43 -28.46 0.42
C LEU A 190 -19.22 -27.78 1.54
N ASN A 191 -20.08 -26.83 1.18
CA ASN A 191 -20.83 -26.03 2.15
C ASN A 191 -21.95 -26.83 2.87
N ALA A 192 -22.26 -28.05 2.41
CA ALA A 192 -23.16 -28.98 3.11
C ALA A 192 -22.54 -29.57 4.39
N TYR A 193 -21.24 -29.42 4.59
CA TYR A 193 -20.57 -29.83 5.83
C TYR A 193 -20.51 -28.69 6.85
N ASP A 194 -20.49 -29.04 8.16
CA ASP A 194 -20.35 -28.03 9.21
C ASP A 194 -18.95 -27.44 9.23
N GLU A 195 -17.93 -28.27 8.96
CA GLU A 195 -16.52 -27.88 8.94
C GLU A 195 -15.84 -28.41 7.67
N VAL A 196 -15.19 -27.53 6.92
CA VAL A 196 -14.34 -27.88 5.78
C VAL A 196 -12.88 -27.63 6.17
N ILE A 197 -12.11 -28.72 6.26
CA ILE A 197 -10.70 -28.66 6.63
C ILE A 197 -9.89 -28.64 5.35
N ILE A 198 -9.02 -27.67 5.18
CA ILE A 198 -8.10 -27.55 4.04
C ILE A 198 -6.71 -27.96 4.52
N MET A 199 -6.12 -28.97 3.83
CA MET A 199 -4.77 -29.48 4.07
C MET A 199 -4.04 -29.55 2.73
N PHE A 200 -3.48 -28.43 2.29
CA PHE A 200 -2.65 -28.33 1.10
C PHE A 200 -1.17 -28.47 1.45
N ASP A 201 -0.31 -28.46 0.45
CA ASP A 201 1.15 -28.53 0.64
C ASP A 201 1.64 -27.39 1.55
N ASN A 202 2.64 -27.69 2.36
CA ASN A 202 3.22 -26.72 3.31
C ASN A 202 4.24 -25.79 2.63
N ASP A 203 3.86 -25.22 1.49
CA ASP A 203 4.63 -24.20 0.78
C ASP A 203 3.78 -22.93 0.63
N ASP A 204 4.39 -21.84 0.14
CA ASP A 204 3.71 -20.55 0.06
C ASP A 204 2.51 -20.58 -0.90
N ALA A 205 2.61 -21.33 -2.00
CA ALA A 205 1.51 -21.48 -2.96
C ALA A 205 0.31 -22.20 -2.35
N GLY A 206 0.56 -23.27 -1.57
CA GLY A 206 -0.46 -24.02 -0.85
C GLY A 206 -1.17 -23.16 0.21
N LYS A 207 -0.41 -22.36 0.96
CA LYS A 207 -0.94 -21.45 2.00
C LYS A 207 -1.81 -20.35 1.38
N GLU A 208 -1.34 -19.70 0.33
CA GLU A 208 -2.10 -18.66 -0.39
C GLU A 208 -3.40 -19.23 -0.99
N ALA A 209 -3.32 -20.40 -1.61
CA ALA A 209 -4.49 -21.06 -2.18
C ALA A 209 -5.50 -21.47 -1.10
N ALA A 210 -5.04 -21.97 0.05
CA ALA A 210 -5.90 -22.33 1.17
C ALA A 210 -6.69 -21.13 1.70
N ALA A 211 -6.03 -19.97 1.86
CA ALA A 211 -6.68 -18.72 2.25
C ALA A 211 -7.75 -18.28 1.24
N LYS A 212 -7.40 -18.24 -0.06
CA LYS A 212 -8.36 -17.90 -1.13
C LYS A 212 -9.56 -18.86 -1.19
N CYS A 213 -9.34 -20.15 -0.93
CA CYS A 213 -10.43 -21.13 -0.87
C CYS A 213 -11.33 -20.93 0.34
N ALA A 214 -10.74 -20.56 1.49
CA ALA A 214 -11.48 -20.33 2.70
C ALA A 214 -12.46 -19.14 2.59
N GLU A 215 -12.12 -18.12 1.82
CA GLU A 215 -12.98 -16.95 1.58
C GLU A 215 -14.21 -17.25 0.70
N ILE A 216 -14.20 -18.36 -0.02
CA ILE A 216 -15.32 -18.76 -0.90
C ILE A 216 -16.46 -19.36 -0.11
N LEU A 217 -16.17 -20.11 0.95
CA LEU A 217 -17.15 -20.80 1.76
C LEU A 217 -17.80 -19.90 2.80
N THR A 218 -18.87 -20.36 3.39
CA THR A 218 -19.53 -19.61 4.48
C THR A 218 -18.53 -19.30 5.61
N PRO A 219 -18.41 -18.04 6.04
CA PRO A 219 -17.49 -17.65 7.12
C PRO A 219 -17.63 -18.52 8.37
N GLY A 220 -16.51 -18.91 8.94
CA GLY A 220 -16.44 -19.74 10.15
C GLY A 220 -16.50 -21.25 9.90
N LYS A 221 -16.86 -21.72 8.69
CA LYS A 221 -16.86 -23.15 8.36
C LYS A 221 -15.49 -23.70 8.00
N THR A 222 -14.63 -22.87 7.45
CA THR A 222 -13.33 -23.33 6.95
C THR A 222 -12.28 -23.32 8.05
N LYS A 223 -11.55 -24.42 8.14
CA LYS A 223 -10.38 -24.57 8.97
C LYS A 223 -9.17 -24.90 8.10
N ILE A 224 -8.03 -24.30 8.40
CA ILE A 224 -6.78 -24.54 7.67
C ILE A 224 -5.82 -25.27 8.60
N VAL A 225 -5.18 -26.29 8.04
CA VAL A 225 -4.08 -26.98 8.68
C VAL A 225 -2.80 -26.18 8.47
N ASN A 226 -2.20 -25.76 9.55
CA ASN A 226 -0.90 -25.07 9.55
C ASN A 226 0.18 -25.99 10.16
N GLY A 227 1.37 -25.98 9.58
CA GLY A 227 2.55 -26.59 10.19
C GLY A 227 2.60 -28.12 10.06
N LEU A 228 2.43 -28.66 8.84
CA LEU A 228 2.84 -30.03 8.59
C LEU A 228 4.35 -30.19 8.82
N THR A 229 4.77 -31.34 9.36
CA THR A 229 6.19 -31.61 9.64
C THR A 229 7.02 -31.70 8.36
N TYR A 230 6.40 -32.17 7.28
CA TYR A 230 6.99 -32.30 5.95
C TYR A 230 6.18 -31.50 4.93
N LYS A 231 6.58 -31.56 3.66
CA LYS A 231 5.99 -30.77 2.59
C LYS A 231 4.51 -31.10 2.38
N ASP A 232 4.17 -32.38 2.29
CA ASP A 232 2.83 -32.86 2.00
C ASP A 232 2.42 -34.02 2.92
N PRO A 233 1.14 -34.38 2.99
CA PRO A 233 0.65 -35.49 3.82
C PRO A 233 1.29 -36.84 3.49
N ASN A 234 1.58 -37.13 2.22
CA ASN A 234 2.19 -38.39 1.86
C ASN A 234 3.64 -38.49 2.32
N GLU A 235 4.38 -37.40 2.25
CA GLU A 235 5.75 -37.33 2.77
C GLU A 235 5.78 -37.54 4.29
N CYS A 236 4.83 -36.98 5.03
CA CYS A 236 4.67 -37.28 6.47
C CYS A 236 4.47 -38.79 6.72
N LEU A 237 3.57 -39.44 5.99
CA LEU A 237 3.31 -40.85 6.14
C LEU A 237 4.53 -41.73 5.78
N MET A 238 5.25 -41.38 4.73
CA MET A 238 6.48 -42.08 4.31
C MET A 238 7.58 -42.00 5.36
N ASN A 239 7.64 -40.91 6.13
CA ASN A 239 8.57 -40.71 7.24
C ASN A 239 8.04 -41.22 8.58
N ASN A 240 7.02 -42.08 8.61
CA ASN A 240 6.40 -42.65 9.84
C ASN A 240 5.73 -41.63 10.74
N ASP A 241 5.36 -40.44 10.23
CA ASP A 241 4.74 -39.36 11.01
C ASP A 241 3.20 -39.26 10.77
N GLY A 242 2.54 -40.41 10.65
CA GLY A 242 1.08 -40.45 10.53
C GLY A 242 0.33 -39.89 11.74
N ALA A 243 0.95 -39.91 12.92
CA ALA A 243 0.35 -39.35 14.13
C ALA A 243 0.21 -37.82 14.05
N SER A 244 1.19 -37.13 13.48
CA SER A 244 1.12 -35.67 13.26
C SER A 244 -0.02 -35.28 12.33
N LEU A 245 -0.31 -36.08 11.31
CA LEU A 245 -1.42 -35.86 10.37
C LEU A 245 -2.78 -35.96 11.08
N ILE A 246 -2.96 -36.94 11.98
CA ILE A 246 -4.17 -37.06 12.81
C ILE A 246 -4.31 -35.82 13.69
N LYS A 247 -3.24 -35.42 14.35
CA LYS A 247 -3.22 -34.24 15.19
C LYS A 247 -3.56 -32.99 14.39
N ALA A 248 -2.93 -32.77 13.25
CA ALA A 248 -3.16 -31.65 12.36
C ALA A 248 -4.63 -31.57 11.88
N PHE A 249 -5.25 -32.70 11.55
CA PHE A 249 -6.67 -32.75 11.20
C PHE A 249 -7.58 -32.28 12.34
N TRP A 250 -7.28 -32.65 13.58
CA TRP A 250 -8.12 -32.29 14.73
C TRP A 250 -7.86 -30.87 15.24
N GLU A 251 -6.64 -30.39 15.13
CA GLU A 251 -6.19 -29.08 15.61
C GLU A 251 -6.25 -27.99 14.54
N ALA A 252 -6.80 -28.29 13.35
CA ALA A 252 -6.98 -27.29 12.28
C ALA A 252 -7.69 -26.04 12.79
N GLN A 253 -7.11 -24.88 12.50
CA GLN A 253 -7.57 -23.59 13.00
C GLN A 253 -8.65 -23.00 12.10
N VAL A 254 -9.67 -22.39 12.69
CA VAL A 254 -10.68 -21.64 11.92
C VAL A 254 -9.97 -20.56 11.13
N TYR A 255 -10.23 -20.53 9.82
CA TYR A 255 -9.71 -19.46 8.99
C TYR A 255 -10.21 -18.10 9.46
N LYS A 256 -9.28 -17.22 9.68
CA LYS A 256 -9.50 -15.85 10.11
C LYS A 256 -8.89 -14.94 9.03
N PRO A 257 -9.70 -14.11 8.36
CA PRO A 257 -9.16 -13.16 7.38
C PRO A 257 -8.09 -12.26 7.99
N ASP A 258 -7.12 -11.87 7.18
CA ASP A 258 -6.06 -10.95 7.60
C ASP A 258 -6.66 -9.65 8.15
N GLY A 259 -6.01 -9.10 9.16
CA GLY A 259 -6.42 -7.84 9.78
C GLY A 259 -7.46 -7.97 10.91
N ILE A 260 -7.99 -9.19 11.19
CA ILE A 260 -8.84 -9.44 12.36
C ILE A 260 -7.98 -10.04 13.48
N LEU A 261 -7.70 -9.25 14.51
CA LEU A 261 -6.90 -9.67 15.68
C LEU A 261 -7.80 -9.79 16.90
N HIS A 262 -7.60 -10.84 17.69
CA HIS A 262 -8.15 -10.89 19.02
C HIS A 262 -7.34 -10.00 19.96
N ALA A 263 -7.98 -9.37 20.95
CA ALA A 263 -7.28 -8.45 21.86
C ALA A 263 -6.04 -9.05 22.54
N SER A 264 -6.05 -10.37 22.82
CA SER A 264 -4.90 -11.06 23.40
C SER A 264 -3.71 -11.25 22.44
N GLU A 265 -3.93 -11.08 21.14
CA GLU A 265 -2.88 -11.15 20.10
C GLU A 265 -2.16 -9.80 19.96
N ILE A 266 -2.74 -8.74 20.52
CA ILE A 266 -2.20 -7.39 20.48
C ILE A 266 -1.30 -7.20 21.69
N THR A 267 0.01 -7.26 21.48
CA THR A 267 0.99 -6.91 22.52
C THR A 267 1.10 -5.39 22.61
N SER A 268 0.58 -4.81 23.68
CA SER A 268 0.80 -3.41 24.03
C SER A 268 1.55 -3.31 25.35
N THR A 269 2.56 -2.47 25.41
CA THR A 269 3.29 -2.15 26.64
C THR A 269 3.04 -0.70 27.03
N ILE A 270 3.02 -0.42 28.35
CA ILE A 270 2.91 0.94 28.87
C ILE A 270 4.17 1.74 28.54
N ASN A 271 5.32 1.05 28.43
CA ASN A 271 6.58 1.65 28.03
C ASN A 271 6.56 1.94 26.53
N ALA A 272 6.65 3.20 26.18
CA ALA A 272 6.45 3.77 24.84
C ALA A 272 7.50 3.38 23.79
N ASP A 273 8.46 2.55 24.10
CA ASP A 273 9.60 2.21 23.26
C ASP A 273 9.23 1.58 21.89
N ASN A 274 7.95 1.26 21.67
CA ASN A 274 7.47 0.60 20.45
C ASN A 274 6.47 1.44 19.60
N LYS A 275 6.20 2.72 19.94
CA LYS A 275 5.21 3.52 19.21
C LYS A 275 5.80 4.70 18.42
N GLY A 276 7.00 4.55 17.89
CA GLY A 276 7.63 5.57 17.08
C GLY A 276 8.36 6.64 17.91
N GLU A 277 9.21 7.38 17.22
CA GLU A 277 9.98 8.48 17.80
C GLU A 277 9.06 9.67 18.08
N VAL A 278 9.33 10.40 19.19
CA VAL A 278 8.69 11.67 19.51
C VAL A 278 9.77 12.76 19.49
N TRP A 279 9.44 13.88 18.88
CA TRP A 279 10.35 15.01 18.70
C TRP A 279 9.69 16.30 19.19
N ASP A 280 10.49 17.24 19.61
CA ASP A 280 10.06 18.59 19.89
C ASP A 280 9.84 19.41 18.60
N TYR A 281 9.02 20.43 18.69
CA TYR A 281 8.95 21.50 17.71
C TYR A 281 10.04 22.56 18.02
N PRO A 282 10.44 23.40 17.05
CA PRO A 282 11.34 24.55 17.35
C PRO A 282 10.70 25.61 18.27
N PHE A 283 9.46 25.36 18.70
CA PHE A 283 8.62 26.26 19.49
C PHE A 283 8.14 25.51 20.73
N PRO A 284 8.66 25.87 21.95
CA PRO A 284 8.30 25.16 23.18
C PRO A 284 6.82 25.14 23.51
N GLN A 285 6.07 26.26 23.38
CA GLN A 285 4.63 26.30 23.65
C GLN A 285 3.87 25.32 22.73
N LEU A 286 4.29 25.24 21.44
CA LEU A 286 3.70 24.33 20.50
C LEU A 286 4.01 22.87 20.88
N THR A 287 5.24 22.61 21.34
CA THR A 287 5.64 21.28 21.83
C THR A 287 4.78 20.85 23.01
N ASP A 288 4.60 21.72 23.99
CA ASP A 288 3.80 21.44 25.19
C ASP A 288 2.33 21.20 24.87
N PHE A 289 1.74 22.04 23.99
CA PHE A 289 0.33 21.92 23.62
C PHE A 289 0.03 20.64 22.85
N LEU A 290 0.93 20.23 21.96
CA LEU A 290 0.78 19.05 21.10
C LEU A 290 1.39 17.78 21.71
N ILE A 291 2.15 17.91 22.80
CA ILE A 291 2.96 16.85 23.41
C ILE A 291 3.96 16.29 22.37
N GLY A 292 4.65 17.21 21.70
CA GLY A 292 5.63 16.93 20.67
C GLY A 292 5.05 16.49 19.31
N GLN A 293 5.94 16.22 18.40
CA GLN A 293 5.75 15.71 17.05
C GLN A 293 6.04 14.21 17.03
N ARG A 294 5.29 13.41 16.29
CA ARG A 294 5.44 11.94 16.33
C ARG A 294 5.70 11.35 14.97
N SER A 295 6.54 10.34 14.91
CA SER A 295 6.59 9.48 13.72
C SER A 295 5.22 8.82 13.48
N GLY A 296 4.89 8.55 12.22
CA GLY A 296 3.60 7.93 11.87
C GLY A 296 2.40 8.89 11.95
N GLU A 297 2.63 10.20 11.94
CA GLU A 297 1.56 11.22 11.88
C GLU A 297 1.51 11.91 10.52
N LEU A 298 0.28 12.12 10.06
CA LEU A 298 -0.04 12.98 8.93
C LEU A 298 -0.60 14.30 9.49
N VAL A 299 0.12 15.38 9.27
CA VAL A 299 -0.22 16.72 9.78
C VAL A 299 -0.61 17.62 8.61
N MET A 300 -1.68 18.37 8.78
CA MET A 300 -2.15 19.37 7.82
C MET A 300 -1.93 20.77 8.37
N TRP A 301 -1.15 21.57 7.63
CA TRP A 301 -0.94 22.97 7.90
C TRP A 301 -1.71 23.84 6.92
N THR A 302 -2.38 24.87 7.40
CA THR A 302 -3.14 25.80 6.55
C THR A 302 -3.03 27.23 7.02
N SER A 303 -3.18 28.17 6.10
CA SER A 303 -3.19 29.61 6.45
C SER A 303 -3.74 30.45 5.30
N GLY A 304 -4.10 31.69 5.59
CA GLY A 304 -4.29 32.72 4.57
C GLY A 304 -2.98 33.06 3.84
N THR A 305 -3.10 33.78 2.72
CA THR A 305 -1.94 34.21 1.92
C THR A 305 -1.05 35.16 2.71
N GLY A 306 0.25 34.91 2.74
CA GLY A 306 1.22 35.74 3.41
C GLY A 306 1.17 35.70 4.95
N SER A 307 0.51 34.68 5.55
CA SER A 307 0.48 34.50 7.02
C SER A 307 1.74 33.86 7.59
N GLY A 308 2.77 33.57 6.78
CA GLY A 308 4.05 33.03 7.23
C GLY A 308 4.16 31.49 7.15
N LYS A 309 3.27 30.83 6.42
CA LYS A 309 3.24 29.37 6.30
C LYS A 309 4.57 28.76 5.82
N SER A 310 5.11 29.26 4.71
CA SER A 310 6.38 28.76 4.16
C SER A 310 7.56 29.02 5.11
N THR A 311 7.56 30.17 5.83
CA THR A 311 8.58 30.47 6.85
C THR A 311 8.50 29.46 8.00
N LEU A 312 7.29 29.16 8.51
CA LEU A 312 7.10 28.15 9.54
C LEU A 312 7.62 26.78 9.09
N VAL A 313 7.26 26.35 7.88
CA VAL A 313 7.71 25.06 7.34
C VAL A 313 9.24 24.97 7.31
N ARG A 314 9.91 26.05 6.91
CA ARG A 314 11.39 26.09 6.88
C ARG A 314 11.98 26.05 8.29
N GLU A 315 11.37 26.70 9.28
CA GLU A 315 11.77 26.56 10.69
C GLU A 315 11.66 25.10 11.17
N LEU A 316 10.55 24.41 10.83
CA LEU A 316 10.39 22.99 11.16
C LEU A 316 11.49 22.14 10.52
N VAL A 317 11.74 22.32 9.21
CA VAL A 317 12.80 21.61 8.48
C VAL A 317 14.16 21.88 9.09
N ASN A 318 14.52 23.14 9.32
CA ASN A 318 15.80 23.52 9.89
C ASN A 318 16.02 22.86 11.26
N HIS A 319 14.99 22.86 12.12
CA HIS A 319 15.04 22.19 13.42
C HIS A 319 15.30 20.69 13.30
N HIS A 320 14.66 20.01 12.35
CA HIS A 320 14.92 18.59 12.12
C HIS A 320 16.35 18.34 11.64
N LEU A 321 16.87 19.17 10.73
CA LEU A 321 18.24 19.05 10.23
C LEU A 321 19.28 19.31 11.34
N GLU A 322 19.05 20.30 12.21
CA GLU A 322 19.90 20.56 13.39
C GLU A 322 19.95 19.38 14.36
N ASN A 323 18.87 18.60 14.41
CA ASN A 323 18.79 17.37 15.20
C ASN A 323 19.19 16.11 14.41
N ASN A 324 19.92 16.26 13.31
CA ASN A 324 20.45 15.16 12.46
C ASN A 324 19.37 14.21 11.92
N ARG A 325 18.12 14.68 11.74
CA ARG A 325 17.05 13.88 11.16
C ARG A 325 17.06 13.98 9.65
N THR A 326 16.79 12.89 8.96
CA THR A 326 16.69 12.86 7.50
C THR A 326 15.35 13.46 7.07
N VAL A 327 15.38 14.49 6.22
CA VAL A 327 14.21 15.25 5.77
C VAL A 327 14.06 15.19 4.27
N GLY A 328 12.84 14.93 3.80
CA GLY A 328 12.43 15.05 2.40
C GLY A 328 11.57 16.30 2.18
N MET A 329 11.83 17.08 1.14
CA MET A 329 11.03 18.26 0.78
C MET A 329 10.51 18.15 -0.64
N LEU A 330 9.21 18.33 -0.81
CA LEU A 330 8.53 18.44 -2.10
C LEU A 330 7.87 19.82 -2.16
N MET A 331 8.65 20.82 -2.63
CA MET A 331 8.21 22.22 -2.74
C MET A 331 7.72 22.45 -4.18
N LEU A 332 6.41 22.33 -4.40
CA LEU A 332 5.86 22.31 -5.75
C LEU A 332 5.68 23.68 -6.41
N GLU A 333 5.85 24.76 -5.64
CA GLU A 333 5.75 26.15 -6.14
C GLU A 333 7.10 26.87 -6.21
N GLU A 334 8.17 26.25 -5.72
CA GLU A 334 9.50 26.87 -5.67
C GLU A 334 10.54 25.96 -6.32
N SER A 335 11.61 26.57 -6.84
CA SER A 335 12.74 25.80 -7.32
C SER A 335 13.58 25.22 -6.17
N PRO A 336 14.35 24.16 -6.41
CA PRO A 336 15.28 23.63 -5.41
C PRO A 336 16.29 24.70 -4.92
N GLU A 337 16.73 25.60 -5.81
CA GLU A 337 17.66 26.69 -5.49
C GLU A 337 17.01 27.70 -4.54
N GLU A 338 15.76 28.08 -4.79
CA GLU A 338 15.01 28.99 -3.92
C GLU A 338 14.80 28.38 -2.54
N THR A 339 14.42 27.10 -2.49
CA THR A 339 14.25 26.34 -1.23
C THR A 339 15.57 26.30 -0.44
N LEU A 340 16.69 26.05 -1.12
CA LEU A 340 18.00 26.02 -0.49
C LEU A 340 18.42 27.41 0.03
N ASP A 341 18.26 28.49 -0.77
CA ASP A 341 18.53 29.86 -0.35
C ASP A 341 17.77 30.26 0.92
N ASP A 342 16.52 29.82 1.04
CA ASP A 342 15.70 30.12 2.20
C ASP A 342 16.15 29.34 3.45
N LEU A 343 16.62 28.10 3.31
CA LEU A 343 17.22 27.35 4.43
C LEU A 343 18.58 27.95 4.84
N ILE A 344 19.40 28.34 3.86
CA ILE A 344 20.65 29.09 4.16
C ILE A 344 20.34 30.37 4.90
N SER A 345 19.27 31.09 4.54
CA SER A 345 18.85 32.32 5.23
C SER A 345 18.63 32.09 6.73
N LEU A 346 18.06 30.95 7.11
CA LEU A 346 17.85 30.58 8.52
C LEU A 346 19.18 30.32 9.25
N ARG A 347 20.15 29.68 8.59
CA ARG A 347 21.47 29.40 9.18
C ARG A 347 22.26 30.64 9.52
N ILE A 348 22.26 31.60 8.61
CA ILE A 348 23.03 32.86 8.81
C ILE A 348 22.21 34.00 9.43
N ASN A 349 20.93 33.78 9.74
CA ASN A 349 19.97 34.78 10.22
C ASN A 349 19.94 36.04 9.33
N LYS A 350 19.99 35.87 8.01
CA LYS A 350 19.94 36.95 7.02
C LYS A 350 18.98 36.57 5.89
N PRO A 351 18.00 37.41 5.51
CA PRO A 351 17.04 37.09 4.43
C PRO A 351 17.70 37.18 3.05
N ILE A 352 18.37 36.13 2.60
CA ILE A 352 19.21 36.09 1.40
C ILE A 352 18.47 36.59 0.15
N ARG A 353 17.24 36.11 -0.10
CA ARG A 353 16.46 36.52 -1.29
C ARG A 353 16.22 38.04 -1.30
N LYS A 354 15.91 38.64 -0.12
CA LYS A 354 15.75 40.09 0.01
C LYS A 354 17.08 40.80 -0.25
N ILE A 355 18.18 40.30 0.31
CA ILE A 355 19.52 40.86 0.15
C ILE A 355 19.94 40.83 -1.33
N LYS A 356 19.81 39.68 -1.99
CA LYS A 356 20.11 39.51 -3.43
C LYS A 356 19.27 40.47 -4.29
N ALA A 357 17.96 40.57 -4.06
CA ALA A 357 17.07 41.48 -4.78
C ALA A 357 17.43 42.96 -4.59
N MET A 358 17.72 43.37 -3.36
CA MET A 358 18.13 44.76 -3.06
C MET A 358 19.48 45.11 -3.68
N ALA A 359 20.45 44.20 -3.63
CA ALA A 359 21.75 44.40 -4.29
C ALA A 359 21.62 44.53 -5.81
N ALA A 360 20.77 43.67 -6.44
CA ALA A 360 20.48 43.75 -7.89
C ALA A 360 19.82 45.10 -8.25
N LEU A 361 18.83 45.54 -7.45
CA LEU A 361 18.19 46.85 -7.64
C LEU A 361 19.18 48.03 -7.48
N ASP A 362 20.04 47.97 -6.48
CA ASP A 362 21.05 48.98 -6.25
C ASP A 362 22.05 49.08 -7.40
N ASN A 363 22.51 47.93 -7.93
CA ASN A 363 23.37 47.87 -9.11
C ASN A 363 22.70 48.49 -10.35
N LEU A 364 21.42 48.18 -10.59
CA LEU A 364 20.65 48.78 -11.68
C LEU A 364 20.53 50.31 -11.50
N ARG A 365 20.26 50.78 -10.33
CA ARG A 365 20.18 52.22 -10.04
C ARG A 365 21.50 52.93 -10.29
N LYS A 366 22.62 52.35 -9.86
CA LYS A 366 23.97 52.86 -10.14
C LYS A 366 24.25 52.96 -11.64
N GLN A 367 23.90 51.90 -12.38
CA GLN A 367 24.00 51.92 -13.86
C GLN A 367 23.18 53.05 -14.52
N LEU A 368 22.04 53.39 -13.92
CA LEU A 368 21.16 54.48 -14.39
C LEU A 368 21.57 55.86 -13.82
N GLY A 369 22.71 55.97 -13.17
CA GLY A 369 23.20 57.23 -12.58
C GLY A 369 22.39 57.72 -11.38
N LYS A 370 21.64 56.84 -10.70
CA LYS A 370 20.83 57.13 -9.49
C LYS A 370 21.62 56.80 -8.23
N SER A 371 21.26 57.48 -7.14
CA SER A 371 21.82 57.18 -5.82
C SER A 371 21.46 55.76 -5.34
N SER A 372 22.31 55.19 -4.47
CA SER A 372 22.06 53.89 -3.83
C SER A 372 20.69 53.87 -3.17
N CYS A 373 20.04 52.73 -3.18
CA CYS A 373 18.80 52.47 -2.47
C CYS A 373 19.01 51.66 -1.17
N LEU A 374 20.25 51.28 -0.87
CA LEU A 374 20.56 50.55 0.35
C LEU A 374 20.58 51.50 1.53
N ALA A 375 19.85 51.18 2.58
CA ALA A 375 19.87 51.91 3.82
C ALA A 375 21.23 51.76 4.53
N GLU A 376 21.61 52.74 5.32
CA GLU A 376 22.79 52.65 6.17
C GLU A 376 22.60 51.47 7.17
N GLY A 377 23.55 50.53 7.21
CA GLY A 377 23.42 49.29 8.01
C GLY A 377 22.64 48.16 7.35
N PHE A 378 22.30 48.27 6.05
CA PHE A 378 21.68 47.12 5.33
C PHE A 378 22.62 45.93 5.36
N ALA A 379 22.07 44.76 5.76
CA ALA A 379 22.83 43.51 5.87
C ALA A 379 23.52 43.18 4.54
N SER A 380 24.83 43.01 4.56
CA SER A 380 25.61 42.48 3.44
C SER A 380 25.72 40.98 3.54
N LEU A 381 25.82 40.35 2.40
CA LEU A 381 26.11 38.92 2.29
C LEU A 381 27.42 38.78 1.51
N THR A 382 28.43 38.12 2.13
CA THR A 382 29.64 37.75 1.40
C THR A 382 29.50 36.41 0.75
N GLU A 383 30.31 36.12 -0.28
CA GLU A 383 30.30 34.83 -0.95
C GLU A 383 30.80 33.72 -0.01
N GLU A 384 31.75 34.05 0.86
CA GLU A 384 32.29 33.14 1.85
C GLU A 384 31.22 32.69 2.84
N GLU A 385 30.48 33.64 3.44
CA GLU A 385 29.37 33.37 4.37
C GLU A 385 28.31 32.48 3.70
N TYR A 386 27.99 32.74 2.43
CA TYR A 386 27.02 31.99 1.69
C TYR A 386 27.48 30.56 1.43
N GLN A 387 28.75 30.37 0.99
CA GLN A 387 29.30 29.06 0.67
C GLN A 387 29.51 28.20 1.94
N GLU A 388 29.89 28.81 3.06
CA GLU A 388 30.02 28.13 4.35
C GLU A 388 28.67 27.56 4.78
N ALA A 389 27.64 28.40 4.86
CA ALA A 389 26.30 27.96 5.26
C ALA A 389 25.67 26.95 4.26
N ARG A 390 25.98 27.11 2.95
CA ARG A 390 25.57 26.13 1.95
C ARG A 390 26.23 24.75 2.18
N SER A 391 27.51 24.76 2.53
CA SER A 391 28.24 23.52 2.86
C SER A 391 27.66 22.85 4.10
N GLU A 392 27.34 23.62 5.14
CA GLU A 392 26.72 23.09 6.35
C GLU A 392 25.38 22.37 6.03
N ILE A 393 24.54 22.97 5.16
CA ILE A 393 23.29 22.31 4.76
C ILE A 393 23.56 21.09 3.88
N ALA A 394 24.54 21.15 2.98
CA ALA A 394 24.90 20.04 2.12
C ALA A 394 25.43 18.81 2.91
N ASP A 395 25.99 19.04 4.08
CA ASP A 395 26.43 17.99 4.99
C ASP A 395 25.29 17.37 5.82
N THR A 396 24.06 17.92 5.73
CA THR A 396 22.87 17.35 6.37
C THR A 396 22.19 16.30 5.49
N ASN A 397 21.28 15.53 6.09
CA ASN A 397 20.49 14.53 5.37
C ASN A 397 19.20 15.16 4.78
N LEU A 398 19.35 16.19 3.94
CA LEU A 398 18.26 16.86 3.24
C LEU A 398 18.12 16.35 1.81
N PHE A 399 16.90 15.95 1.42
CA PHE A 399 16.55 15.59 0.06
C PHE A 399 15.44 16.51 -0.47
N ILE A 400 15.69 17.17 -1.58
CA ILE A 400 14.73 18.07 -2.23
C ILE A 400 14.28 17.44 -3.53
N TYR A 401 12.96 17.35 -3.73
CA TYR A 401 12.37 16.88 -4.98
C TYR A 401 12.34 18.01 -6.00
N ASP A 402 13.00 17.78 -7.14
CA ASP A 402 12.90 18.67 -8.29
C ASP A 402 11.83 18.13 -9.26
N SER A 403 10.76 18.87 -9.38
CA SER A 403 9.63 18.50 -10.23
C SER A 403 9.86 18.77 -11.71
N HIS A 404 10.84 19.61 -12.08
CA HIS A 404 11.04 20.13 -13.45
C HIS A 404 9.74 20.60 -14.14
N GLY A 405 8.74 21.00 -13.35
CA GLY A 405 7.42 21.41 -13.84
C GLY A 405 6.52 20.27 -14.33
N CYS A 406 6.90 19.02 -14.12
CA CYS A 406 6.10 17.85 -14.50
C CYS A 406 5.62 17.09 -13.25
N TYR A 407 4.31 17.12 -13.03
CA TYR A 407 3.67 16.48 -11.86
C TYR A 407 2.77 15.35 -12.34
N ASP A 408 3.19 14.10 -12.13
CA ASP A 408 2.32 12.94 -12.24
C ASP A 408 2.08 12.36 -10.83
N TYR A 409 0.82 12.21 -10.49
CA TYR A 409 0.36 11.71 -9.19
C TYR A 409 1.00 10.38 -8.77
N LYS A 410 0.99 9.41 -9.66
CA LYS A 410 1.58 8.09 -9.36
C LYS A 410 3.08 8.22 -9.10
N ASN A 411 3.74 9.11 -9.84
CA ASN A 411 5.13 9.43 -9.63
C ASN A 411 5.35 10.17 -8.30
N LEU A 412 4.46 11.11 -7.91
CA LEU A 412 4.57 11.84 -6.65
C LEU A 412 4.53 10.90 -5.45
N LEU A 413 3.51 10.02 -5.37
CA LEU A 413 3.41 9.03 -4.29
C LEU A 413 4.62 8.09 -4.26
N SER A 414 5.07 7.62 -5.42
CA SER A 414 6.26 6.77 -5.51
C SER A 414 7.52 7.49 -5.04
N ARG A 415 7.64 8.81 -5.29
CA ARG A 415 8.77 9.63 -4.79
C ARG A 415 8.72 9.80 -3.27
N ILE A 416 7.53 10.08 -2.72
CA ILE A 416 7.34 10.15 -1.27
C ILE A 416 7.66 8.81 -0.62
N GLU A 417 7.20 7.71 -1.19
CA GLU A 417 7.51 6.35 -0.71
C GLU A 417 9.02 6.04 -0.79
N TYR A 418 9.67 6.40 -1.89
CA TYR A 418 11.11 6.25 -2.04
C TYR A 418 11.88 7.05 -0.99
N MET A 419 11.48 8.31 -0.71
CA MET A 419 12.07 9.12 0.35
C MET A 419 11.90 8.47 1.72
N ALA A 420 10.71 7.96 2.02
CA ALA A 420 10.42 7.34 3.30
C ALA A 420 11.19 6.01 3.49
N VAL A 421 11.18 5.13 2.48
CA VAL A 421 11.65 3.75 2.61
C VAL A 421 13.13 3.62 2.24
N SER A 422 13.53 4.19 1.07
CA SER A 422 14.87 3.99 0.53
C SER A 422 15.89 5.00 1.06
N LEU A 423 15.47 6.26 1.21
CA LEU A 423 16.34 7.30 1.77
C LEU A 423 16.24 7.42 3.30
N GLY A 424 15.26 6.75 3.92
CA GLY A 424 15.07 6.75 5.36
C GLY A 424 14.62 8.09 5.94
N CYS A 425 13.92 8.92 5.14
CA CYS A 425 13.40 10.19 5.64
C CYS A 425 12.47 9.96 6.82
N LYS A 426 12.74 10.64 7.91
CA LYS A 426 11.91 10.65 9.13
C LYS A 426 10.74 11.60 8.99
N VAL A 427 10.97 12.71 8.31
CA VAL A 427 10.00 13.78 8.07
C VAL A 427 9.97 14.10 6.58
N ILE A 428 8.76 14.25 6.03
CA ILE A 428 8.55 14.66 4.64
C ILE A 428 7.60 15.86 4.62
N ILE A 429 7.99 16.89 3.87
CA ILE A 429 7.18 18.10 3.66
C ILE A 429 6.60 18.08 2.25
N LEU A 430 5.29 18.33 2.13
CA LEU A 430 4.58 18.49 0.85
C LEU A 430 3.94 19.89 0.78
N ASP A 431 4.55 20.83 0.09
CA ASP A 431 4.07 22.20 -0.12
C ASP A 431 3.82 22.49 -1.61
N HIS A 432 2.54 22.62 -2.07
CA HIS A 432 1.31 22.34 -1.33
C HIS A 432 0.42 21.35 -2.11
N ILE A 433 -0.50 20.71 -1.40
CA ILE A 433 -1.35 19.64 -1.96
C ILE A 433 -2.19 20.10 -3.16
N THR A 434 -2.63 21.36 -3.18
CA THR A 434 -3.47 21.86 -4.29
C THR A 434 -2.70 21.93 -5.61
N ALA A 435 -1.39 22.25 -5.59
CA ALA A 435 -0.56 22.21 -6.79
C ALA A 435 -0.42 20.79 -7.33
N ALA A 436 -0.22 19.82 -6.44
CA ALA A 436 -0.20 18.40 -6.80
C ALA A 436 -1.51 17.97 -7.49
N VAL A 437 -2.64 18.40 -6.96
CA VAL A 437 -3.97 18.03 -7.48
C VAL A 437 -4.26 18.67 -8.85
N ILE A 438 -3.94 19.95 -9.05
CA ILE A 438 -4.15 20.64 -10.33
C ILE A 438 -3.38 19.92 -11.45
N ALA A 439 -2.12 19.61 -11.21
CA ALA A 439 -1.29 18.89 -12.16
C ALA A 439 -1.82 17.46 -12.47
N MET A 440 -2.50 16.84 -11.51
CA MET A 440 -3.14 15.54 -11.70
C MET A 440 -4.41 15.63 -12.56
N MET A 441 -5.20 16.68 -12.42
CA MET A 441 -6.42 16.89 -13.21
C MET A 441 -6.10 17.01 -14.70
N ASP A 442 -5.01 17.67 -15.06
CA ASP A 442 -4.53 17.78 -16.45
C ASP A 442 -4.24 16.40 -17.06
N SER A 443 -3.78 15.42 -16.26
CA SER A 443 -3.49 14.07 -16.74
C SER A 443 -4.75 13.19 -16.92
N TYR A 444 -5.86 13.55 -16.29
CA TYR A 444 -7.12 12.78 -16.35
C TYR A 444 -8.16 13.34 -17.33
N ASN A 445 -7.87 14.42 -18.07
CA ASN A 445 -8.86 15.13 -18.92
C ASN A 445 -10.16 15.48 -18.18
N ASN A 446 -10.09 15.82 -16.92
CA ASN A 446 -11.26 15.95 -16.05
C ASN A 446 -11.34 17.37 -15.45
N ASP A 447 -11.82 18.33 -16.24
CA ASP A 447 -11.96 19.74 -15.85
C ASP A 447 -13.08 20.04 -14.83
N SER A 448 -13.65 19.00 -14.18
CA SER A 448 -14.76 19.19 -13.28
C SER A 448 -14.34 19.34 -11.81
N TYR A 449 -14.98 20.25 -11.07
CA TYR A 449 -14.83 20.41 -9.61
C TYR A 449 -15.06 19.10 -8.81
N ALA A 450 -15.86 18.19 -9.36
CA ALA A 450 -16.05 16.85 -8.79
C ALA A 450 -14.78 15.98 -8.91
N GLY A 451 -14.02 16.15 -10.00
CA GLY A 451 -12.74 15.46 -10.21
C GLY A 451 -11.67 15.90 -9.20
N GLU A 452 -11.55 17.21 -8.92
CA GLU A 452 -10.62 17.75 -7.91
C GLU A 452 -10.82 17.09 -6.54
N ARG A 453 -12.08 16.98 -6.10
CA ARG A 453 -12.40 16.37 -4.79
C ARG A 453 -12.01 14.90 -4.71
N LEU A 454 -12.29 14.12 -5.76
CA LEU A 454 -11.95 12.68 -5.79
C LEU A 454 -10.45 12.46 -5.73
N VAL A 455 -9.70 13.28 -6.48
CA VAL A 455 -8.24 13.22 -6.50
C VAL A 455 -7.65 13.57 -5.13
N ILE A 456 -8.16 14.61 -4.47
CA ILE A 456 -7.74 14.96 -3.10
C ILE A 456 -8.03 13.81 -2.13
N ASP A 457 -9.23 13.21 -2.22
CA ASP A 457 -9.62 12.12 -1.33
C ASP A 457 -8.71 10.91 -1.50
N GLU A 458 -8.38 10.55 -2.73
CA GLU A 458 -7.47 9.44 -3.04
C GLU A 458 -6.05 9.72 -2.58
N LEU A 459 -5.55 10.94 -2.82
CA LEU A 459 -4.22 11.36 -2.37
C LEU A 459 -4.10 11.31 -0.84
N MET A 460 -5.06 11.90 -0.13
CA MET A 460 -5.07 11.90 1.34
C MET A 460 -5.14 10.49 1.92
N LYS A 461 -5.95 9.61 1.33
CA LYS A 461 -6.04 8.20 1.71
C LYS A 461 -4.70 7.48 1.49
N SER A 462 -4.07 7.70 0.35
CA SER A 462 -2.78 7.09 0.01
C SER A 462 -1.65 7.57 0.92
N LEU A 463 -1.60 8.88 1.21
CA LEU A 463 -0.64 9.44 2.18
C LEU A 463 -0.86 8.85 3.58
N ARG A 464 -2.12 8.69 4.02
CA ARG A 464 -2.41 8.06 5.30
C ARG A 464 -1.94 6.62 5.38
N GLN A 465 -2.19 5.83 4.34
CA GLN A 465 -1.72 4.43 4.24
C GLN A 465 -0.18 4.36 4.23
N LEU A 466 0.48 5.29 3.53
CA LEU A 466 1.93 5.37 3.51
C LEU A 466 2.49 5.65 4.91
N VAL A 467 1.95 6.64 5.62
CA VAL A 467 2.33 6.99 6.98
C VAL A 467 2.16 5.80 7.94
N GLU A 468 1.03 5.10 7.87
CA GLU A 468 0.76 3.92 8.72
C GLU A 468 1.71 2.75 8.45
N ARG A 469 2.09 2.55 7.18
CA ARG A 469 2.96 1.45 6.76
C ARG A 469 4.44 1.73 7.05
N THR A 470 4.89 2.96 6.86
CA THR A 470 6.32 3.32 6.94
C THR A 470 6.73 3.94 8.27
N GLY A 471 5.77 4.48 9.03
CA GLY A 471 6.05 5.26 10.23
C GLY A 471 6.63 6.66 9.97
N VAL A 472 6.70 7.11 8.71
CA VAL A 472 7.19 8.46 8.36
C VAL A 472 6.22 9.53 8.87
N HIS A 473 6.75 10.68 9.32
CA HIS A 473 5.95 11.86 9.59
C HIS A 473 5.79 12.67 8.31
N ILE A 474 4.57 13.09 7.98
CA ILE A 474 4.32 13.91 6.78
C ILE A 474 3.58 15.19 7.17
N ASP A 475 4.21 16.33 6.88
CA ASP A 475 3.59 17.64 6.94
C ASP A 475 3.07 18.03 5.56
N VAL A 476 1.76 18.20 5.43
CA VAL A 476 1.08 18.59 4.20
C VAL A 476 0.56 20.02 4.34
N ILE A 477 0.87 20.84 3.36
CA ILE A 477 0.42 22.22 3.33
C ILE A 477 -0.80 22.35 2.42
N SER A 478 -1.84 23.05 2.92
CA SER A 478 -3.09 23.29 2.19
C SER A 478 -3.41 24.78 2.11
N GLN A 479 -4.11 25.16 1.04
CA GLN A 479 -4.68 26.49 0.90
C GLN A 479 -6.10 26.55 1.46
N LEU A 480 -6.56 27.77 1.77
CA LEU A 480 -7.93 28.05 2.19
C LEU A 480 -8.83 28.39 1.00
N ARG A 481 -10.13 28.17 1.19
CA ARG A 481 -11.16 28.72 0.30
C ARG A 481 -11.25 30.23 0.47
N LYS A 482 -11.77 30.92 -0.55
CA LYS A 482 -12.16 32.33 -0.39
C LYS A 482 -13.28 32.42 0.66
N THR A 483 -13.10 33.28 1.65
CA THR A 483 -14.14 33.54 2.66
C THR A 483 -15.18 34.54 2.15
N GLN A 484 -16.42 34.44 2.68
CA GLN A 484 -17.47 35.44 2.49
C GLN A 484 -17.51 36.45 3.67
N GLY A 485 -16.73 36.22 4.74
CA GLY A 485 -16.64 37.07 5.92
C GLY A 485 -15.35 37.88 5.96
N ARG A 486 -14.84 38.12 7.17
CA ARG A 486 -13.55 38.77 7.40
C ARG A 486 -12.45 37.98 6.74
N GLN A 487 -11.58 38.66 5.97
CA GLN A 487 -10.51 37.98 5.25
C GLN A 487 -9.49 37.36 6.23
N TYR A 488 -8.89 36.26 5.86
CA TYR A 488 -7.90 35.58 6.71
C TYR A 488 -6.66 36.44 6.93
N GLU A 489 -6.30 37.26 5.93
CA GLU A 489 -5.20 38.25 5.98
C GLU A 489 -5.51 39.45 6.90
N GLU A 490 -6.76 39.61 7.32
CA GLU A 490 -7.23 40.63 8.26
C GLU A 490 -7.55 40.03 9.64
N GLY A 491 -7.00 38.86 9.96
CA GLY A 491 -7.23 38.18 11.22
C GLY A 491 -8.56 37.39 11.28
N GLY A 492 -9.12 37.02 10.13
CA GLY A 492 -10.27 36.14 10.09
C GLY A 492 -9.92 34.76 10.67
N ARG A 493 -10.78 34.27 11.58
CA ARG A 493 -10.60 32.98 12.23
C ARG A 493 -10.79 31.83 11.22
N ILE A 494 -9.92 30.82 11.27
CA ILE A 494 -9.92 29.67 10.38
C ILE A 494 -10.62 28.50 11.05
N GLY A 495 -11.50 27.80 10.30
CA GLY A 495 -12.14 26.55 10.71
C GLY A 495 -11.85 25.41 9.73
N LEU A 496 -12.18 24.17 10.11
CA LEU A 496 -11.98 23.00 9.26
C LEU A 496 -12.75 23.08 7.92
N GLN A 497 -13.90 23.77 7.89
CA GLN A 497 -14.71 23.99 6.68
C GLN A 497 -14.05 24.93 5.67
N ASP A 498 -13.02 25.68 6.07
CA ASP A 498 -12.36 26.67 5.24
C ASP A 498 -11.23 26.08 4.39
N LEU A 499 -10.89 24.82 4.63
CA LEU A 499 -9.91 24.09 3.81
C LEU A 499 -10.41 23.98 2.36
N ARG A 500 -9.54 24.35 1.39
CA ARG A 500 -9.87 24.31 -0.04
C ARG A 500 -9.82 22.87 -0.58
N GLY A 501 -10.88 22.44 -1.24
CA GLY A 501 -10.97 21.14 -1.91
C GLY A 501 -11.94 20.20 -1.21
N SER A 502 -11.47 19.09 -0.67
CA SER A 502 -12.28 18.06 -0.03
C SER A 502 -12.32 18.15 1.49
N GLY A 503 -13.40 17.64 2.08
CA GLY A 503 -13.51 17.41 3.52
C GLY A 503 -12.48 16.43 4.08
N SER A 504 -11.85 15.60 3.22
CA SER A 504 -10.76 14.69 3.61
C SER A 504 -9.54 15.42 4.18
N LEU A 505 -9.28 16.66 3.74
CA LEU A 505 -8.21 17.51 4.28
C LEU A 505 -8.37 17.79 5.79
N GLY A 506 -9.60 17.85 6.28
CA GLY A 506 -9.90 17.99 7.71
C GLY A 506 -10.07 16.65 8.43
N THR A 507 -10.54 15.61 7.73
CA THR A 507 -10.92 14.36 8.40
C THR A 507 -9.81 13.30 8.43
N VAL A 508 -8.97 13.20 7.39
CA VAL A 508 -7.93 12.17 7.28
C VAL A 508 -6.71 12.44 8.17
N PRO A 509 -6.12 13.67 8.24
CA PRO A 509 -4.94 13.92 9.05
C PRO A 509 -5.13 13.62 10.54
N ASN A 510 -4.04 13.30 11.22
CA ASN A 510 -4.01 13.17 12.69
C ASN A 510 -4.18 14.52 13.36
N LEU A 511 -3.55 15.55 12.80
CA LEU A 511 -3.48 16.90 13.31
C LEU A 511 -3.81 17.89 12.17
N VAL A 512 -4.58 18.92 12.46
CA VAL A 512 -4.84 20.05 11.55
C VAL A 512 -4.55 21.33 12.30
N VAL A 513 -3.65 22.12 11.74
CA VAL A 513 -3.14 23.36 12.34
C VAL A 513 -3.33 24.52 11.37
N ALA A 514 -3.81 25.62 11.88
CA ALA A 514 -3.97 26.87 11.15
C ALA A 514 -3.04 27.97 11.66
N LEU A 515 -2.49 28.75 10.75
CA LEU A 515 -1.80 30.01 11.07
C LEU A 515 -2.75 31.15 10.75
N GLU A 516 -3.11 31.91 11.76
CA GLU A 516 -3.96 33.10 11.68
C GLU A 516 -3.10 34.35 11.90
N ARG A 517 -3.23 35.37 11.04
CA ARG A 517 -2.47 36.61 11.14
C ARG A 517 -3.29 37.80 10.66
N ASP A 518 -3.36 38.85 11.47
CA ASP A 518 -3.92 40.12 11.05
C ASP A 518 -2.81 41.06 10.53
N ARG A 519 -2.60 41.06 9.22
CA ARG A 519 -1.60 41.90 8.54
C ARG A 519 -1.99 43.38 8.49
N GLN A 520 -3.26 43.67 8.74
CA GLN A 520 -3.83 45.03 8.75
C GLN A 520 -3.94 45.61 10.17
N ALA A 521 -3.50 44.89 11.19
CA ALA A 521 -3.52 45.36 12.55
C ALA A 521 -2.79 46.72 12.67
N PRO A 522 -3.37 47.70 13.38
CA PRO A 522 -2.73 49.00 13.57
C PRO A 522 -1.39 48.94 14.35
N ASP A 523 -1.30 47.96 15.23
CA ASP A 523 -0.07 47.68 15.98
C ASP A 523 0.89 46.83 15.17
N PRO A 524 2.12 47.28 14.89
CA PRO A 524 3.11 46.56 14.12
C PRO A 524 3.49 45.17 14.70
N GLU A 525 3.51 45.05 16.03
CA GLU A 525 3.83 43.77 16.67
C GLU A 525 2.76 42.74 16.38
N THR A 526 1.49 43.10 16.52
CA THR A 526 0.35 42.28 16.16
C THR A 526 0.36 41.94 14.65
N ALA A 527 0.64 42.93 13.80
CA ALA A 527 0.72 42.72 12.35
C ALA A 527 1.82 41.75 11.93
N HIS A 528 2.86 41.57 12.73
CA HIS A 528 3.97 40.63 12.50
C HIS A 528 3.85 39.32 13.30
N THR A 529 2.80 39.14 14.10
CA THR A 529 2.58 37.93 14.90
C THR A 529 1.54 37.03 14.26
N SER A 530 1.88 35.78 14.07
CA SER A 530 1.00 34.69 13.59
C SER A 530 0.60 33.81 14.76
N VAL A 531 -0.69 33.57 14.92
CA VAL A 531 -1.23 32.64 15.93
C VAL A 531 -1.31 31.24 15.36
N ILE A 532 -0.76 30.27 16.03
CA ILE A 532 -0.93 28.85 15.72
C ILE A 532 -2.17 28.36 16.45
N ARG A 533 -3.16 27.97 15.68
CA ARG A 533 -4.40 27.37 16.19
C ARG A 533 -4.53 25.93 15.76
N VAL A 534 -4.70 25.03 16.72
CA VAL A 534 -5.01 23.62 16.49
C VAL A 534 -6.51 23.48 16.24
N LEU A 535 -6.87 23.02 15.04
CA LEU A 535 -8.26 22.80 14.63
C LEU A 535 -8.72 21.37 14.92
N LYS A 536 -7.78 20.42 14.93
CA LYS A 536 -8.02 19.02 15.20
C LYS A 536 -6.75 18.37 15.75
N ASN A 537 -6.91 17.55 16.77
CA ASN A 537 -5.84 16.71 17.32
C ASN A 537 -6.44 15.35 17.71
N ARG A 538 -6.08 14.30 16.97
CA ARG A 538 -6.57 12.94 17.26
C ARG A 538 -5.89 12.30 18.46
N PHE A 539 -4.70 12.75 18.82
CA PHE A 539 -3.92 12.16 19.90
C PHE A 539 -4.39 12.61 21.29
N THR A 540 -4.51 13.93 21.49
CA THR A 540 -4.91 14.49 22.79
C THR A 540 -6.36 14.94 22.84
N GLY A 541 -6.97 15.25 21.70
CA GLY A 541 -8.24 15.94 21.62
C GLY A 541 -8.15 17.45 21.86
N ASN A 542 -6.99 17.99 22.26
CA ASN A 542 -6.81 19.41 22.54
C ASN A 542 -6.88 20.25 21.25
N VAL A 543 -7.71 21.27 21.26
CA VAL A 543 -7.88 22.24 20.18
C VAL A 543 -7.87 23.66 20.73
N GLY A 544 -7.52 24.64 19.92
CA GLY A 544 -7.45 26.05 20.34
C GLY A 544 -6.12 26.69 19.99
N VAL A 545 -5.80 27.82 20.62
CA VAL A 545 -4.53 28.55 20.43
C VAL A 545 -3.41 27.77 21.12
N ALA A 546 -2.40 27.41 20.37
CA ALA A 546 -1.28 26.60 20.86
C ALA A 546 -0.01 27.40 21.04
N SER A 547 0.24 28.40 20.18
CA SER A 547 1.44 29.21 20.20
C SER A 547 1.22 30.51 19.43
N ALA A 548 2.08 31.51 19.63
CA ALA A 548 2.12 32.74 18.87
C ALA A 548 3.56 33.01 18.41
N LEU A 549 3.72 33.19 17.09
CA LEU A 549 5.02 33.34 16.44
C LEU A 549 5.17 34.75 15.84
N ARG A 550 6.15 35.51 16.26
CA ARG A 550 6.50 36.82 15.71
C ARG A 550 7.59 36.69 14.66
N TYR A 551 7.33 37.22 13.47
CA TYR A 551 8.31 37.28 12.40
C TYR A 551 9.26 38.45 12.58
N ASP A 552 10.55 38.17 12.67
CA ASP A 552 11.61 39.18 12.68
C ASP A 552 12.06 39.49 11.24
N GLN A 553 11.88 40.75 10.82
CA GLN A 553 12.22 41.19 9.46
C GLN A 553 13.74 41.30 9.22
N VAL A 554 14.55 41.35 10.27
CA VAL A 554 16.00 41.47 10.17
C VAL A 554 16.65 40.10 9.94
N SER A 555 16.31 39.14 10.78
CA SER A 555 16.85 37.78 10.69
C SER A 555 16.08 36.89 9.69
N GLY A 556 14.81 37.21 9.40
CA GLY A 556 13.93 36.34 8.61
C GLY A 556 13.38 35.18 9.41
N ARG A 557 13.58 35.11 10.71
CA ARG A 557 13.20 34.02 11.62
C ARG A 557 11.82 34.23 12.24
N MET A 558 11.21 33.15 12.73
CA MET A 558 10.05 33.20 13.61
C MET A 558 10.45 32.91 15.06
N HIS A 559 10.02 33.74 15.98
CA HIS A 559 10.27 33.57 17.41
C HIS A 559 8.96 33.45 18.16
N GLU A 560 8.90 32.53 19.11
CA GLU A 560 7.75 32.38 19.98
C GLU A 560 7.62 33.60 20.91
N VAL A 561 6.40 34.06 21.12
CA VAL A 561 6.08 35.17 22.03
C VAL A 561 5.02 34.73 23.02
N GLU A 562 5.02 35.34 24.19
CA GLU A 562 3.95 35.14 25.17
C GLU A 562 2.61 35.64 24.62
N PHE A 563 1.54 34.95 24.95
CA PHE A 563 0.19 35.37 24.61
C PHE A 563 -0.79 35.04 25.74
N ALA A 564 -1.88 35.79 25.78
CA ALA A 564 -3.02 35.52 26.65
C ALA A 564 -4.31 35.53 25.81
N VAL A 565 -5.24 34.68 26.16
CA VAL A 565 -6.57 34.62 25.53
C VAL A 565 -7.59 35.04 26.59
N ASP A 566 -8.36 36.09 26.31
CA ASP A 566 -9.43 36.54 27.21
C ASP A 566 -10.71 35.67 27.07
N ASN A 567 -11.70 35.95 27.91
CA ASN A 567 -12.97 35.21 27.93
C ASN A 567 -13.78 35.37 26.64
N ASP A 568 -13.56 36.42 25.87
CA ASP A 568 -14.20 36.70 24.59
C ASP A 568 -13.44 36.08 23.41
N GLY A 569 -12.27 35.45 23.68
CA GLY A 569 -11.42 34.79 22.69
C GLY A 569 -10.48 35.74 21.95
N ASN A 570 -10.31 36.98 22.42
CA ASN A 570 -9.31 37.89 21.87
C ASN A 570 -7.92 37.52 22.37
N ILE A 571 -6.92 37.70 21.53
CA ILE A 571 -5.54 37.32 21.81
C ILE A 571 -4.72 38.60 22.00
N THR A 572 -3.99 38.67 23.08
CA THR A 572 -3.01 39.73 23.37
C THR A 572 -1.61 39.12 23.43
N PHE A 573 -0.61 39.85 22.95
CA PHE A 573 0.76 39.38 22.86
C PHE A 573 1.64 40.11 23.87
N GLY A 574 2.54 39.35 24.53
CA GLY A 574 3.55 39.86 25.45
C GLY A 574 4.93 40.01 24.79
N GLY A 575 5.97 40.14 25.64
CA GLY A 575 7.37 40.10 25.22
C GLY A 575 7.80 38.73 24.68
N PRO A 576 9.11 38.53 24.43
CA PRO A 576 9.61 37.21 24.02
C PRO A 576 9.32 36.17 25.11
N TYR A 577 8.93 34.99 24.67
CA TYR A 577 8.70 33.86 25.56
C TYR A 577 9.99 33.49 26.31
N VAL A 578 9.91 33.38 27.60
CA VAL A 578 11.00 32.89 28.45
C VAL A 578 10.57 31.55 29.03
N GLU A 579 11.27 30.49 28.65
CA GLU A 579 11.04 29.15 29.17
C GLU A 579 11.18 29.15 30.70
N THR A 580 10.07 28.99 31.41
CA THR A 580 10.11 28.72 32.84
C THR A 580 10.36 27.24 33.04
N SER A 581 11.60 26.88 33.41
CA SER A 581 11.94 25.54 33.89
C SER A 581 11.02 25.14 35.04
N ILE A 582 10.14 24.16 34.81
CA ILE A 582 9.37 23.45 35.85
C ILE A 582 10.25 22.38 36.47
#